data_56f75895fe0abb42ad180ff4455bb030
#
_entry.id   56f75895fe0abb42ad180ff4455bb030
#
_cell.length_a   1.000
_cell.length_b   1.000
_cell.length_c   1.000
_cell.angle_alpha   90.00
_cell.angle_beta   90.00
_cell.angle_gamma   90.00
#
_symmetry.space_group_name_H-M   'P 1'
#
loop_
_entity.id
_entity.type
_entity.pdbx_description
1 polymer ?
#
loop_
_entity_poly.entity_id
_entity_poly.type
_entity_poly.pdbx_seq_one_letter_code
_entity_poly.pdbx_strand_id
1 'polypeptide(L)'
;MLLVAAALIILIGFAYCATRMVPGAMFGRNETNITHDVVVDQIKAVAKLVSSEATVRDVIVYENTWYGSTKRSLVVVTGRLLAGIDLRDNPDVIIDHPRKRITIRIPSAKLIAVEIRDMRTYDERGGLWNPFTREDRDAIQRQARAQLMAAGGELALLRHANDSAVELLRLLLAKDGYTVDVAIRGA
;
A
#
# COMPACT_ATOMS: atom_id res chain seq x y z
N MET A 1 30.81 -5.11 73.19
CA MET A 1 31.52 -4.52 72.01
C MET A 1 31.56 -5.47 70.81
N LEU A 2 31.78 -6.78 70.98
CA LEU A 2 31.84 -7.73 69.86
C LEU A 2 30.55 -7.83 69.01
N LEU A 3 29.36 -7.79 69.68
CA LEU A 3 28.04 -7.88 69.03
C LEU A 3 27.71 -6.63 68.14
N VAL A 4 28.19 -5.44 68.55
CA VAL A 4 27.98 -4.20 67.81
C VAL A 4 28.85 -4.19 66.54
N ALA A 5 30.07 -4.70 66.66
CA ALA A 5 30.97 -4.84 65.53
C ALA A 5 30.48 -5.82 64.45
N ALA A 6 29.90 -6.96 64.90
CA ALA A 6 29.29 -7.95 64.01
C ALA A 6 28.06 -7.41 63.27
N ALA A 7 27.19 -6.63 63.95
CA ALA A 7 26.02 -6.00 63.34
C ALA A 7 26.43 -4.95 62.29
N LEU A 8 27.50 -4.20 62.50
CA LEU A 8 28.01 -3.19 61.58
C LEU A 8 28.58 -3.84 60.32
N ILE A 9 29.29 -4.95 60.43
CA ILE A 9 29.85 -5.72 59.29
C ILE A 9 28.71 -6.29 58.43
N ILE A 10 27.64 -6.80 59.07
CA ILE A 10 26.46 -7.33 58.35
C ILE A 10 25.73 -6.22 57.60
N LEU A 11 25.58 -5.03 58.19
CA LEU A 11 24.93 -3.87 57.60
C LEU A 11 25.73 -3.35 56.39
N ILE A 12 27.06 -3.26 56.50
CA ILE A 12 27.95 -2.84 55.42
C ILE A 12 27.95 -3.86 54.30
N GLY A 13 27.94 -5.17 54.60
CA GLY A 13 27.84 -6.24 53.62
C GLY A 13 26.52 -6.21 52.85
N PHE A 14 25.40 -5.95 53.55
CA PHE A 14 24.09 -5.83 52.93
C PHE A 14 23.98 -4.60 52.03
N ALA A 15 24.51 -3.45 52.47
CA ALA A 15 24.55 -2.23 51.65
C ALA A 15 25.44 -2.43 50.42
N TYR A 16 26.56 -3.12 50.55
CA TYR A 16 27.45 -3.41 49.39
C TYR A 16 26.80 -4.40 48.40
N CYS A 17 26.04 -5.38 48.87
CA CYS A 17 25.31 -6.32 48.02
C CYS A 17 24.12 -5.62 47.32
N ALA A 18 23.41 -4.73 48.02
CA ALA A 18 22.29 -3.98 47.46
C ALA A 18 22.73 -3.01 46.35
N THR A 19 23.91 -2.41 46.48
CA THR A 19 24.45 -1.52 45.39
C THR A 19 24.95 -2.28 44.17
N ARG A 20 25.29 -3.58 44.33
CA ARG A 20 25.69 -4.43 43.17
C ARG A 20 24.51 -5.14 42.52
N MET A 21 23.34 -5.18 43.16
CA MET A 21 22.13 -5.83 42.67
C MET A 21 21.13 -4.84 42.05
N VAL A 22 21.53 -3.62 41.70
CA VAL A 22 20.73 -2.80 40.80
C VAL A 22 21.10 -3.23 39.37
N PRO A 23 20.33 -4.13 38.76
CA PRO A 23 20.52 -4.35 37.33
C PRO A 23 20.11 -3.04 36.65
N GLY A 24 20.97 -2.50 35.80
CA GLY A 24 20.64 -1.44 34.86
C GLY A 24 19.62 -1.87 33.79
N ALA A 25 18.66 -2.71 34.20
CA ALA A 25 17.72 -3.41 33.33
C ALA A 25 16.28 -2.89 33.43
N MET A 26 16.03 -1.76 34.13
CA MET A 26 14.65 -1.22 34.21
C MET A 26 14.32 -0.16 33.15
N PHE A 27 15.26 0.19 32.28
CA PHE A 27 14.94 0.91 31.05
C PHE A 27 15.09 -0.07 29.89
N GLY A 28 14.04 -0.85 29.67
CA GLY A 28 13.92 -1.70 28.48
C GLY A 28 14.10 -0.84 27.25
N ARG A 29 15.27 -0.92 26.63
CA ARG A 29 15.52 -0.37 25.31
C ARG A 29 14.65 -1.19 24.37
N ASN A 30 13.60 -0.59 23.82
CA ASN A 30 12.85 -1.19 22.74
C ASN A 30 13.77 -1.27 21.51
N GLU A 31 14.53 -2.35 21.40
CA GLU A 31 15.28 -2.65 20.20
C GLU A 31 14.33 -3.34 19.22
N THR A 32 13.86 -2.58 18.24
CA THR A 32 13.13 -3.15 17.10
C THR A 32 14.14 -3.71 16.12
N ASN A 33 14.31 -5.02 16.13
CA ASN A 33 15.14 -5.73 15.15
C ASN A 33 14.26 -6.01 13.92
N ILE A 34 14.55 -5.32 12.81
CA ILE A 34 13.90 -5.55 11.52
C ILE A 34 14.86 -6.42 10.70
N THR A 35 14.52 -7.69 10.57
CA THR A 35 15.22 -8.62 9.67
C THR A 35 14.56 -8.55 8.30
N HIS A 36 15.33 -8.26 7.27
CA HIS A 36 14.87 -8.25 5.89
C HIS A 36 15.23 -9.58 5.23
N ASP A 37 14.21 -10.29 4.79
CA ASP A 37 14.37 -11.43 3.90
C ASP A 37 13.62 -11.11 2.59
N VAL A 38 14.35 -11.04 1.50
CA VAL A 38 13.80 -10.71 0.17
C VAL A 38 13.66 -11.99 -0.62
N VAL A 39 12.42 -12.44 -0.78
CA VAL A 39 12.11 -13.59 -1.63
C VAL A 39 11.60 -13.09 -2.98
N VAL A 40 12.28 -13.44 -4.06
CA VAL A 40 11.83 -13.17 -5.43
C VAL A 40 11.08 -14.39 -5.97
N ASP A 41 9.75 -14.36 -5.90
CA ASP A 41 8.90 -15.47 -6.32
C ASP A 41 8.87 -15.64 -7.83
N GLN A 42 8.81 -14.53 -8.60
CA GLN A 42 8.64 -14.59 -10.04
C GLN A 42 9.05 -13.30 -10.76
N ILE A 43 9.77 -13.45 -11.87
CA ILE A 43 10.05 -12.40 -12.84
C ILE A 43 9.23 -12.66 -14.09
N LYS A 44 8.39 -11.69 -14.51
CA LYS A 44 7.57 -11.76 -15.74
C LYS A 44 7.83 -10.55 -16.62
N ALA A 45 7.91 -10.77 -17.92
CA ALA A 45 7.88 -9.67 -18.90
C ALA A 45 6.48 -9.03 -18.90
N VAL A 46 6.43 -7.70 -18.83
CA VAL A 46 5.18 -6.94 -18.75
C VAL A 46 5.18 -5.87 -19.83
N ALA A 47 4.13 -5.87 -20.68
CA ALA A 47 3.90 -4.85 -21.70
C ALA A 47 2.64 -4.05 -21.32
N LYS A 48 2.78 -3.12 -20.37
CA LYS A 48 1.68 -2.25 -19.91
C LYS A 48 2.03 -0.80 -20.16
N LEU A 49 1.12 -0.08 -20.81
CA LEU A 49 1.19 1.36 -21.01
C LEU A 49 0.36 2.04 -19.92
N VAL A 50 1.01 2.58 -18.90
CA VAL A 50 0.35 3.43 -17.91
C VAL A 50 0.14 4.80 -18.55
N SER A 51 -1.10 5.21 -18.69
CA SER A 51 -1.48 6.45 -19.38
C SER A 51 -2.17 7.46 -18.49
N SER A 52 -2.58 7.06 -17.28
CA SER A 52 -3.17 7.95 -16.28
C SER A 52 -2.84 7.51 -14.86
N GLU A 53 -2.70 8.48 -13.98
CA GLU A 53 -2.45 8.30 -12.55
C GLU A 53 -3.38 9.19 -11.72
N ALA A 54 -3.90 8.67 -10.62
CA ALA A 54 -4.64 9.44 -9.63
C ALA A 54 -4.14 9.15 -8.23
N THR A 55 -4.04 10.20 -7.41
CA THR A 55 -3.83 10.06 -5.97
C THR A 55 -5.16 10.25 -5.26
N VAL A 56 -5.55 9.26 -4.48
CA VAL A 56 -6.81 9.23 -3.74
C VAL A 56 -6.52 9.18 -2.25
N ARG A 57 -7.27 9.96 -1.48
CA ARG A 57 -7.28 9.88 -0.02
C ARG A 57 -8.67 9.50 0.44
N ASP A 58 -8.77 8.50 1.30
CA ASP A 58 -10.01 8.00 1.82
C ASP A 58 -9.93 7.75 3.32
N VAL A 59 -11.10 7.71 3.98
CA VAL A 59 -11.23 7.51 5.42
C VAL A 59 -12.00 6.23 5.67
N ILE A 60 -11.35 5.29 6.34
CA ILE A 60 -11.93 4.01 6.72
C ILE A 60 -12.37 4.08 8.17
N VAL A 61 -13.61 3.78 8.42
CA VAL A 61 -14.14 3.55 9.77
C VAL A 61 -14.34 2.05 9.91
N TYR A 62 -13.54 1.44 10.76
CA TYR A 62 -13.67 0.03 11.12
C TYR A 62 -14.36 -0.09 12.47
N GLU A 63 -15.46 -0.82 12.52
CA GLU A 63 -16.18 -1.12 13.76
C GLU A 63 -16.45 -2.62 13.85
N ASN A 64 -16.23 -3.19 15.03
CA ASN A 64 -16.57 -4.57 15.33
C ASN A 64 -17.12 -4.68 16.73
N THR A 65 -18.32 -5.27 16.84
CA THR A 65 -18.99 -5.46 18.13
C THR A 65 -19.08 -6.94 18.45
N TRP A 66 -18.60 -7.31 19.65
CA TRP A 66 -18.67 -8.65 20.18
C TRP A 66 -19.18 -8.60 21.62
N TYR A 67 -20.25 -9.34 21.92
CA TYR A 67 -20.92 -9.35 23.25
C TYR A 67 -21.15 -7.95 23.85
N GLY A 68 -21.64 -7.02 23.03
CA GLY A 68 -21.91 -5.64 23.45
C GLY A 68 -20.68 -4.75 23.67
N SER A 69 -19.46 -5.29 23.46
CA SER A 69 -18.21 -4.54 23.51
C SER A 69 -17.76 -4.18 22.10
N THR A 70 -17.73 -2.88 21.78
CA THR A 70 -17.37 -2.37 20.43
C THR A 70 -15.94 -1.88 20.42
N LYS A 71 -15.18 -2.33 19.42
CA LYS A 71 -13.90 -1.72 19.03
C LYS A 71 -14.09 -0.90 17.78
N ARG A 72 -13.39 0.21 17.70
CA ARG A 72 -13.46 1.14 16.57
C ARG A 72 -12.08 1.65 16.19
N SER A 73 -11.81 1.74 14.90
CA SER A 73 -10.61 2.39 14.38
C SER A 73 -10.97 3.33 13.22
N LEU A 74 -10.39 4.53 13.22
CA LEU A 74 -10.49 5.50 12.14
C LEU A 74 -9.12 5.60 11.47
N VAL A 75 -9.06 5.19 10.22
CA VAL A 75 -7.82 5.11 9.44
C VAL A 75 -7.95 5.96 8.19
N VAL A 76 -6.99 6.86 7.97
CA VAL A 76 -6.86 7.61 6.72
C VAL A 76 -5.86 6.88 5.84
N VAL A 77 -6.30 6.51 4.65
CA VAL A 77 -5.46 5.88 3.63
C VAL A 77 -5.23 6.84 2.47
N THR A 78 -4.00 6.90 2.00
CA THR A 78 -3.64 7.60 0.76
C THR A 78 -3.12 6.54 -0.22
N GLY A 79 -3.78 6.43 -1.37
CA GLY A 79 -3.44 5.50 -2.42
C GLY A 79 -3.06 6.20 -3.72
N ARG A 80 -2.25 5.52 -4.52
CA ARG A 80 -1.96 5.87 -5.92
C ARG A 80 -2.57 4.80 -6.81
N LEU A 81 -3.40 5.23 -7.74
CA LEU A 81 -4.07 4.40 -8.72
C LEU A 81 -3.41 4.62 -10.07
N LEU A 82 -2.97 3.56 -10.71
CA LEU A 82 -2.38 3.59 -12.04
C LEU A 82 -3.34 2.90 -13.01
N ALA A 83 -3.77 3.64 -14.03
CA ALA A 83 -4.63 3.12 -15.08
C ALA A 83 -3.91 3.16 -16.44
N GLY A 84 -4.25 2.23 -17.32
CA GLY A 84 -3.61 2.13 -18.62
C GLY A 84 -4.04 0.90 -19.39
N ILE A 85 -3.32 0.62 -20.46
CA ILE A 85 -3.61 -0.43 -21.44
C ILE A 85 -2.62 -1.58 -21.28
N ASP A 86 -3.13 -2.81 -21.25
CA ASP A 86 -2.31 -4.01 -21.32
C ASP A 86 -2.08 -4.41 -22.78
N LEU A 87 -0.90 -4.14 -23.29
CA LEU A 87 -0.56 -4.43 -24.68
C LEU A 87 -0.37 -5.92 -24.98
N ARG A 88 -0.41 -6.79 -23.97
CA ARG A 88 -0.45 -8.25 -24.18
C ARG A 88 -1.80 -8.73 -24.74
N ASP A 89 -2.85 -7.94 -24.58
CA ASP A 89 -4.19 -8.26 -25.07
C ASP A 89 -4.31 -8.01 -26.59
N ASN A 90 -3.23 -8.26 -27.34
CA ASN A 90 -3.10 -8.23 -28.80
C ASN A 90 -3.76 -7.00 -29.45
N PRO A 91 -3.06 -5.87 -29.56
CA PRO A 91 -3.54 -4.74 -30.36
C PRO A 91 -3.59 -5.15 -31.85
N ASP A 92 -4.67 -4.77 -32.54
CA ASP A 92 -4.74 -4.95 -33.98
C ASP A 92 -4.04 -3.77 -34.65
N VAL A 93 -3.02 -4.03 -35.45
CA VAL A 93 -2.27 -3.01 -36.18
C VAL A 93 -2.35 -3.28 -37.67
N ILE A 94 -2.88 -2.32 -38.44
CA ILE A 94 -2.97 -2.37 -39.88
C ILE A 94 -2.16 -1.19 -40.44
N ILE A 95 -1.20 -1.48 -41.30
CA ILE A 95 -0.34 -0.48 -41.93
C ILE A 95 -0.63 -0.45 -43.42
N ASP A 96 -1.12 0.71 -43.93
CA ASP A 96 -1.32 1.00 -45.34
C ASP A 96 -0.18 1.90 -45.82
N HIS A 97 0.86 1.30 -46.37
CA HIS A 97 2.03 2.02 -46.87
C HIS A 97 1.71 2.97 -48.04
N PRO A 98 0.91 2.58 -49.04
CA PRO A 98 0.55 3.48 -50.16
C PRO A 98 -0.16 4.75 -49.71
N ARG A 99 -1.05 4.65 -48.70
CA ARG A 99 -1.79 5.79 -48.16
C ARG A 99 -1.12 6.44 -46.96
N LYS A 100 0.02 5.93 -46.53
CA LYS A 100 0.71 6.35 -45.30
C LYS A 100 -0.23 6.41 -44.09
N ARG A 101 -1.00 5.37 -43.89
CA ARG A 101 -1.96 5.29 -42.79
C ARG A 101 -1.67 4.09 -41.89
N ILE A 102 -1.68 4.32 -40.57
CA ILE A 102 -1.58 3.29 -39.55
C ILE A 102 -2.91 3.29 -38.77
N THR A 103 -3.60 2.17 -38.75
CA THR A 103 -4.82 1.99 -37.96
C THR A 103 -4.53 1.01 -36.81
N ILE A 104 -4.78 1.45 -35.60
CA ILE A 104 -4.50 0.66 -34.38
C ILE A 104 -5.78 0.53 -33.55
N ARG A 105 -6.13 -0.70 -33.19
CA ARG A 105 -7.20 -0.98 -32.26
C ARG A 105 -6.60 -1.54 -30.97
N ILE A 106 -6.72 -0.78 -29.89
CA ILE A 106 -6.20 -1.15 -28.56
C ILE A 106 -7.32 -1.59 -27.65
N PRO A 107 -7.05 -2.46 -26.65
CA PRO A 107 -8.04 -2.81 -25.62
C PRO A 107 -8.38 -1.60 -24.75
N SER A 108 -9.52 -1.64 -24.07
CA SER A 108 -9.92 -0.62 -23.11
C SER A 108 -8.94 -0.55 -21.92
N ALA A 109 -8.73 0.64 -21.40
CA ALA A 109 -7.92 0.84 -20.22
C ALA A 109 -8.50 0.10 -19.01
N LYS A 110 -7.62 -0.40 -18.16
CA LYS A 110 -7.94 -1.04 -16.90
C LYS A 110 -7.04 -0.52 -15.79
N LEU A 111 -7.44 -0.78 -14.55
CA LEU A 111 -6.61 -0.46 -13.41
C LEU A 111 -5.39 -1.40 -13.43
N ILE A 112 -4.20 -0.82 -13.59
CA ILE A 112 -2.92 -1.53 -13.70
C ILE A 112 -2.39 -1.87 -12.30
N ALA A 113 -2.45 -0.91 -11.39
CA ALA A 113 -1.99 -1.08 -10.02
C ALA A 113 -2.74 -0.17 -9.04
N VAL A 114 -2.85 -0.64 -7.81
CA VAL A 114 -3.30 0.13 -6.64
C VAL A 114 -2.19 0.03 -5.59
N GLU A 115 -1.58 1.17 -5.29
CA GLU A 115 -0.51 1.28 -4.32
C GLU A 115 -1.00 2.06 -3.11
N ILE A 116 -0.92 1.47 -1.93
CA ILE A 116 -1.12 2.19 -0.68
C ILE A 116 0.18 2.93 -0.38
N ARG A 117 0.14 4.27 -0.40
CA ARG A 117 1.30 5.14 -0.16
C ARG A 117 1.48 5.47 1.30
N ASP A 118 0.37 5.70 2.00
CA ASP A 118 0.36 6.05 3.41
C ASP A 118 -0.93 5.53 4.05
N MET A 119 -0.80 5.09 5.30
CA MET A 119 -1.93 4.66 6.12
C MET A 119 -1.69 5.13 7.56
N ARG A 120 -2.59 5.98 8.08
CA ARG A 120 -2.48 6.56 9.41
C ARG A 120 -3.72 6.28 10.21
N THR A 121 -3.53 5.69 11.37
CA THR A 121 -4.59 5.54 12.36
C THR A 121 -4.70 6.84 13.16
N TYR A 122 -5.88 7.45 13.14
CA TYR A 122 -6.17 8.69 13.89
C TYR A 122 -6.83 8.41 15.24
N ASP A 123 -7.70 7.41 15.30
CA ASP A 123 -8.35 7.01 16.54
C ASP A 123 -8.47 5.48 16.54
N GLU A 124 -8.06 4.86 17.64
CA GLU A 124 -8.19 3.42 17.85
C GLU A 124 -8.65 3.18 19.29
N ARG A 125 -9.85 2.64 19.45
CA ARG A 125 -10.44 2.34 20.74
C ARG A 125 -10.78 0.86 20.80
N GLY A 126 -10.11 0.13 21.68
CA GLY A 126 -10.47 -1.24 22.02
C GLY A 126 -11.71 -1.29 22.90
N GLY A 127 -12.52 -2.33 22.74
CA GLY A 127 -13.58 -2.65 23.69
C GLY A 127 -13.04 -3.35 24.92
N LEU A 128 -13.77 -3.31 26.06
CA LEU A 128 -13.35 -3.96 27.32
C LEU A 128 -13.04 -5.45 27.16
N TRP A 129 -13.85 -6.16 26.36
CA TRP A 129 -13.73 -7.59 26.09
C TRP A 129 -13.40 -7.88 24.62
N ASN A 130 -13.17 -6.82 23.82
CA ASN A 130 -12.94 -6.90 22.39
C ASN A 130 -11.71 -6.04 21.99
N PRO A 131 -10.49 -6.48 22.34
CA PRO A 131 -9.27 -5.77 21.97
C PRO A 131 -9.00 -5.88 20.46
N PHE A 132 -8.17 -5.00 19.92
CA PHE A 132 -7.69 -5.11 18.54
C PHE A 132 -6.75 -6.31 18.38
N THR A 133 -6.98 -7.09 17.34
CA THR A 133 -6.18 -8.25 16.96
C THR A 133 -5.39 -8.00 15.66
N ARG A 134 -4.57 -8.95 15.25
CA ARG A 134 -3.87 -8.89 13.95
C ARG A 134 -4.86 -9.00 12.79
N GLU A 135 -5.86 -9.86 12.95
CA GLU A 135 -6.93 -10.10 11.97
C GLU A 135 -7.73 -8.83 11.67
N ASP A 136 -7.94 -7.98 12.68
CA ASP A 136 -8.61 -6.68 12.51
C ASP A 136 -7.78 -5.74 11.63
N ARG A 137 -6.48 -5.69 11.86
CA ARG A 137 -5.56 -4.87 11.06
C ARG A 137 -5.48 -5.35 9.62
N ASP A 138 -5.45 -6.66 9.41
CA ASP A 138 -5.52 -7.25 8.09
C ASP A 138 -6.86 -6.95 7.40
N ALA A 139 -7.96 -6.94 8.15
CA ALA A 139 -9.28 -6.57 7.63
C ALA A 139 -9.32 -5.09 7.20
N ILE A 140 -8.76 -4.19 8.00
CA ILE A 140 -8.64 -2.77 7.67
C ILE A 140 -7.81 -2.58 6.38
N GLN A 141 -6.69 -3.29 6.23
CA GLN A 141 -5.87 -3.23 5.01
C GLN A 141 -6.62 -3.74 3.77
N ARG A 142 -7.34 -4.86 3.90
CA ARG A 142 -8.16 -5.38 2.80
C ARG A 142 -9.26 -4.39 2.41
N GLN A 143 -9.92 -3.78 3.39
CA GLN A 143 -10.96 -2.77 3.16
C GLN A 143 -10.37 -1.52 2.49
N ALA A 144 -9.21 -1.04 2.94
CA ALA A 144 -8.49 0.07 2.33
C ALA A 144 -8.24 -0.16 0.84
N ARG A 145 -7.70 -1.33 0.51
CA ARG A 145 -7.44 -1.70 -0.89
C ARG A 145 -8.72 -1.78 -1.70
N ALA A 146 -9.79 -2.36 -1.16
CA ALA A 146 -11.07 -2.49 -1.85
C ALA A 146 -11.70 -1.12 -2.14
N GLN A 147 -11.68 -0.20 -1.16
CA GLN A 147 -12.20 1.16 -1.34
C GLN A 147 -11.41 1.96 -2.38
N LEU A 148 -10.07 1.89 -2.34
CA LEU A 148 -9.23 2.53 -3.34
C LEU A 148 -9.48 1.97 -4.75
N MET A 149 -9.70 0.66 -4.89
CA MET A 149 -10.08 0.06 -6.18
C MET A 149 -11.44 0.55 -6.68
N ALA A 150 -12.44 0.64 -5.80
CA ALA A 150 -13.76 1.16 -6.14
C ALA A 150 -13.69 2.63 -6.58
N ALA A 151 -12.97 3.47 -5.83
CA ALA A 151 -12.74 4.88 -6.17
C ALA A 151 -12.11 5.06 -7.57
N GLY A 152 -11.24 4.15 -7.98
CA GLY A 152 -10.63 4.19 -9.34
C GLY A 152 -11.66 4.07 -10.47
N GLY A 153 -12.74 3.31 -10.26
CA GLY A 153 -13.84 3.21 -11.23
C GLY A 153 -14.72 4.46 -11.27
N GLU A 154 -14.97 5.09 -10.12
CA GLU A 154 -15.84 6.26 -9.99
C GLU A 154 -15.20 7.55 -10.53
N LEU A 155 -13.87 7.70 -10.43
CA LEU A 155 -13.13 8.91 -10.77
C LEU A 155 -12.97 9.16 -12.28
N ALA A 156 -13.67 8.46 -13.14
CA ALA A 156 -13.47 8.51 -14.60
C ALA A 156 -12.00 8.27 -15.05
N LEU A 157 -11.18 7.71 -14.14
CA LEU A 157 -9.75 7.48 -14.37
C LEU A 157 -9.49 6.61 -15.60
N LEU A 158 -10.35 5.59 -15.83
CA LEU A 158 -10.23 4.69 -16.97
C LEU A 158 -10.53 5.40 -18.29
N ARG A 159 -11.48 6.35 -18.30
CA ARG A 159 -11.77 7.16 -19.47
C ARG A 159 -10.57 8.06 -19.81
N HIS A 160 -10.03 8.77 -18.82
CA HIS A 160 -8.82 9.58 -19.02
C HIS A 160 -7.63 8.73 -19.49
N ALA A 161 -7.51 7.50 -18.96
CA ALA A 161 -6.45 6.60 -19.40
C ALA A 161 -6.61 6.17 -20.86
N ASN A 162 -7.86 5.95 -21.33
CA ASN A 162 -8.14 5.67 -22.73
C ASN A 162 -7.74 6.86 -23.62
N ASP A 163 -8.22 8.06 -23.28
CA ASP A 163 -7.96 9.28 -24.07
C ASP A 163 -6.46 9.58 -24.15
N SER A 164 -5.77 9.52 -23.01
CA SER A 164 -4.31 9.72 -22.95
C SER A 164 -3.53 8.67 -23.72
N ALA A 165 -3.96 7.40 -23.68
CA ALA A 165 -3.30 6.34 -24.44
C ALA A 165 -3.44 6.54 -25.96
N VAL A 166 -4.63 6.94 -26.42
CA VAL A 166 -4.87 7.27 -27.83
C VAL A 166 -3.96 8.40 -28.28
N GLU A 167 -3.88 9.47 -27.49
CA GLU A 167 -3.03 10.63 -27.82
C GLU A 167 -1.55 10.26 -27.83
N LEU A 168 -1.06 9.54 -26.80
CA LEU A 168 0.32 9.09 -26.72
C LEU A 168 0.71 8.21 -27.92
N LEU A 169 -0.13 7.27 -28.32
CA LEU A 169 0.15 6.39 -29.43
C LEU A 169 0.15 7.16 -30.77
N ARG A 170 -0.75 8.14 -30.95
CA ARG A 170 -0.72 9.02 -32.10
C ARG A 170 0.58 9.79 -32.17
N LEU A 171 1.01 10.41 -31.09
CA LEU A 171 2.26 11.18 -31.04
C LEU A 171 3.50 10.32 -31.31
N LEU A 172 3.55 9.12 -30.73
CA LEU A 172 4.69 8.22 -30.86
C LEU A 172 4.84 7.64 -32.26
N LEU A 173 3.72 7.41 -32.95
CA LEU A 173 3.69 6.69 -34.25
C LEU A 173 3.51 7.62 -35.45
N ALA A 174 3.18 8.89 -35.24
CA ALA A 174 3.07 9.91 -36.30
C ALA A 174 4.46 10.35 -36.79
N LYS A 175 5.21 9.41 -37.37
CA LYS A 175 6.53 9.65 -37.99
C LYS A 175 6.47 9.46 -39.50
N ASP A 176 7.42 10.02 -40.20
CA ASP A 176 7.63 9.83 -41.65
C ASP A 176 6.40 10.14 -42.52
N GLY A 177 5.53 11.04 -42.04
CA GLY A 177 4.33 11.47 -42.74
C GLY A 177 3.17 10.48 -42.71
N TYR A 178 3.16 9.53 -41.78
CA TYR A 178 2.03 8.63 -41.52
C TYR A 178 0.94 9.33 -40.73
N THR A 179 -0.32 9.12 -41.13
CA THR A 179 -1.51 9.44 -40.33
C THR A 179 -1.84 8.24 -39.44
N VAL A 180 -2.02 8.46 -38.16
CA VAL A 180 -2.28 7.39 -37.18
C VAL A 180 -3.70 7.50 -36.64
N ASP A 181 -4.52 6.49 -36.94
CA ASP A 181 -5.87 6.33 -36.42
C ASP A 181 -5.84 5.30 -35.27
N VAL A 182 -6.12 5.76 -34.03
CA VAL A 182 -6.17 4.88 -32.85
C VAL A 182 -7.61 4.81 -32.36
N ALA A 183 -8.12 3.60 -32.20
CA ALA A 183 -9.47 3.33 -31.68
C ALA A 183 -9.41 2.34 -30.50
N ILE A 184 -10.31 2.53 -29.54
CA ILE A 184 -10.51 1.60 -28.41
C ILE A 184 -11.41 0.45 -28.89
N ARG A 185 -11.03 -0.80 -28.57
CA ARG A 185 -11.84 -1.98 -28.89
C ARG A 185 -13.04 -2.04 -27.95
N GLY A 186 -14.25 -2.03 -28.50
CA GLY A 186 -15.49 -2.14 -27.74
C GLY A 186 -16.02 -0.81 -27.16
N ALA A 187 -15.54 0.33 -27.66
CA ALA A 187 -16.13 1.64 -27.42
C ALA A 187 -17.22 1.95 -28.46
#